data_75d63d01403ade6793ac12114ce4bf53
#
_entry.id   75d63d01403ade6793ac12114ce4bf53
#
_cell.length_a   1.000
_cell.length_b   1.000
_cell.length_c   1.000
_cell.angle_alpha   90.00
_cell.angle_beta   90.00
_cell.angle_gamma   90.00
#
_symmetry.space_group_name_H-M   'P 1'
#
loop_
_entity.id
_entity.type
_entity.pdbx_description
1 polymer ?
#
loop_
_entity_poly.entity_id
_entity_poly.type
_entity_poly.pdbx_seq_one_letter_code
_entity_poly.pdbx_strand_id
1 'polypeptide(L)'
;MNLTYLRSFYTTVKCNSISKAAKQLHLTQPGVSMQIQKLENDINFKLLNRSNTGVSLTSAGEIIFEFAESMLSIEDNLQKN
;
A
#
# COMPACT_ATOMS: atom_id res chain seq x y z
N MET A 1 2.82 -4.17 12.58
CA MET A 1 2.42 -3.96 11.16
C MET A 1 3.64 -4.15 10.27
N ASN A 2 3.49 -4.85 9.17
CA ASN A 2 4.61 -5.14 8.27
C ASN A 2 4.84 -3.97 7.32
N LEU A 3 6.03 -3.35 7.39
CA LEU A 3 6.35 -2.17 6.58
C LEU A 3 6.40 -2.49 5.08
N THR A 4 6.78 -3.70 4.70
CA THR A 4 6.78 -4.13 3.29
C THR A 4 5.35 -4.13 2.74
N TYR A 5 4.40 -4.67 3.51
CA TYR A 5 2.99 -4.70 3.09
C TYR A 5 2.40 -3.29 3.08
N LEU A 6 2.78 -2.48 4.06
CA LEU A 6 2.35 -1.08 4.13
C LEU A 6 2.84 -0.30 2.91
N ARG A 7 4.08 -0.54 2.47
CA ARG A 7 4.65 0.11 1.29
C ARG A 7 3.92 -0.31 0.02
N SER A 8 3.54 -1.58 -0.11
CA SER A 8 2.76 -2.05 -1.25
C SER A 8 1.40 -1.35 -1.33
N PHE A 9 0.73 -1.19 -0.20
CA PHE A 9 -0.53 -0.47 -0.13
C PHE A 9 -0.33 1.00 -0.51
N TYR A 10 0.63 1.67 0.12
CA TYR A 10 0.93 3.08 -0.11
C TYR A 10 1.26 3.35 -1.59
N THR A 11 2.14 2.54 -2.17
CA THR A 11 2.56 2.70 -3.56
C THR A 11 1.40 2.50 -4.52
N THR A 12 0.53 1.53 -4.24
CA THR A 12 -0.64 1.27 -5.06
C THR A 12 -1.58 2.48 -5.08
N VAL A 13 -1.79 3.11 -3.93
CA VAL A 13 -2.62 4.32 -3.85
C VAL A 13 -1.98 5.47 -4.62
N LYS A 14 -0.67 5.69 -4.44
CA LYS A 14 0.05 6.77 -5.12
C LYS A 14 0.03 6.59 -6.64
N CYS A 15 0.16 5.35 -7.11
CA CYS A 15 0.12 5.03 -8.54
C CYS A 15 -1.30 4.95 -9.10
N ASN A 16 -2.29 4.87 -8.24
CA ASN A 16 -3.68 4.60 -8.60
C ASN A 16 -3.80 3.34 -9.47
N SER A 17 -2.94 2.35 -9.24
CA SER A 17 -2.86 1.17 -10.11
C SER A 17 -1.99 0.11 -9.46
N ILE A 18 -2.50 -1.12 -9.37
CA ILE A 18 -1.72 -2.26 -8.90
C ILE A 18 -0.64 -2.61 -9.92
N SER A 19 -0.96 -2.50 -11.20
CA SER A 19 -0.02 -2.80 -12.28
C SER A 19 1.22 -1.88 -12.21
N LYS A 20 0.99 -0.58 -12.07
CA LYS A 20 2.08 0.39 -11.97
C LYS A 20 2.87 0.22 -10.67
N ALA A 21 2.18 -0.03 -9.57
CA ALA A 21 2.82 -0.26 -8.29
C ALA A 21 3.73 -1.50 -8.33
N ALA A 22 3.25 -2.57 -8.96
CA ALA A 22 4.03 -3.80 -9.11
C ALA A 22 5.34 -3.54 -9.86
N LYS A 23 5.28 -2.77 -10.94
CA LYS A 23 6.48 -2.40 -11.69
C LYS A 23 7.46 -1.59 -10.83
N GLN A 24 6.94 -0.61 -10.11
CA GLN A 24 7.77 0.26 -9.27
C GLN A 24 8.42 -0.51 -8.12
N LEU A 25 7.72 -1.51 -7.59
CA LEU A 25 8.19 -2.31 -6.46
C LEU A 25 8.97 -3.56 -6.90
N HIS A 26 9.08 -3.80 -8.19
CA HIS A 26 9.73 -5.00 -8.76
C HIS A 26 9.04 -6.28 -8.28
N LEU A 27 7.71 -6.25 -8.25
CA LEU A 27 6.85 -7.36 -7.86
C LEU A 27 5.88 -7.70 -8.99
N THR A 28 5.26 -8.87 -8.88
CA THR A 28 4.13 -9.22 -9.75
C THR A 28 2.86 -8.56 -9.23
N GLN A 29 1.85 -8.40 -10.09
CA GLN A 29 0.57 -7.87 -9.65
C GLN A 29 -0.08 -8.74 -8.58
N PRO A 30 -0.13 -10.10 -8.74
CA PRO A 30 -0.62 -10.95 -7.66
C PRO A 30 0.16 -10.80 -6.36
N GLY A 31 1.46 -10.57 -6.45
CA GLY A 31 2.31 -10.33 -5.27
C GLY A 31 1.90 -9.08 -4.51
N VAL A 32 1.66 -7.98 -5.22
CA VAL A 32 1.18 -6.73 -4.60
C VAL A 32 -0.19 -6.95 -3.98
N SER A 33 -1.11 -7.59 -4.71
CA SER A 33 -2.45 -7.87 -4.22
C SER A 33 -2.43 -8.71 -2.94
N MET A 34 -1.57 -9.72 -2.91
CA MET A 34 -1.43 -10.59 -1.73
C MET A 34 -0.92 -9.81 -0.53
N GLN A 35 0.07 -8.94 -0.72
CA GLN A 35 0.63 -8.16 0.37
C GLN A 35 -0.39 -7.18 0.94
N ILE A 36 -1.17 -6.53 0.09
CA ILE A 36 -2.24 -5.63 0.53
C ILE A 36 -3.31 -6.41 1.30
N GLN A 37 -3.69 -7.60 0.80
CA GLN A 37 -4.67 -8.43 1.47
C GLN A 37 -4.18 -8.88 2.86
N LYS A 38 -2.91 -9.23 2.98
CA LYS A 38 -2.32 -9.58 4.28
C LYS A 38 -2.34 -8.40 5.24
N LEU A 39 -2.07 -7.21 4.74
CA LEU A 39 -2.17 -5.99 5.55
C LEU A 39 -3.60 -5.77 6.04
N GLU A 40 -4.57 -5.92 5.14
CA GLU A 40 -5.99 -5.80 5.50
C GLU A 40 -6.39 -6.83 6.55
N ASN A 41 -5.92 -8.07 6.42
CA ASN A 41 -6.20 -9.13 7.38
C ASN A 41 -5.59 -8.81 8.76
N ASP A 42 -4.37 -8.27 8.80
CA ASP A 42 -3.73 -7.90 10.06
C ASP A 42 -4.49 -6.80 10.79
N ILE A 43 -5.03 -5.86 10.05
CA ILE A 43 -5.75 -4.71 10.60
C ILE A 43 -7.21 -5.03 10.84
N ASN A 44 -7.76 -6.04 10.16
CA ASN A 44 -9.18 -6.44 10.16
C ASN A 44 -10.09 -5.38 9.53
N PHE A 45 -9.59 -4.65 8.56
CA PHE A 45 -10.38 -3.70 7.77
C PHE A 45 -9.95 -3.76 6.32
N LYS A 46 -10.92 -3.56 5.44
CA LYS A 46 -10.64 -3.35 4.03
C LYS A 46 -10.10 -1.93 3.86
N LEU A 47 -9.00 -1.79 3.14
CA LEU A 47 -8.34 -0.50 2.95
C LEU A 47 -8.55 0.06 1.55
N LEU A 48 -8.73 -0.81 0.55
CA LEU A 48 -8.89 -0.42 -0.85
C LEU A 48 -10.14 -1.01 -1.46
N ASN A 49 -10.76 -0.22 -2.32
CA ASN A 49 -11.74 -0.69 -3.30
C ASN A 49 -11.09 -0.63 -4.67
N ARG A 50 -11.32 -1.63 -5.51
CA ARG A 50 -10.78 -1.70 -6.86
C ARG A 50 -11.92 -1.50 -7.87
N SER A 51 -11.62 -0.81 -8.95
CA SER A 51 -12.54 -0.63 -10.07
C SER A 51 -11.76 -0.63 -11.38
N ASN A 52 -12.47 -0.58 -12.49
CA ASN A 52 -11.83 -0.52 -13.80
C ASN A 52 -11.05 0.77 -14.03
N THR A 53 -11.32 1.80 -13.24
CA THR A 53 -10.68 3.11 -13.38
C THR A 53 -9.54 3.32 -12.38
N GLY A 54 -9.27 2.36 -11.52
CA GLY A 54 -8.18 2.47 -10.56
C GLY A 54 -8.56 1.94 -9.18
N VAL A 55 -8.03 2.59 -8.15
CA VAL A 55 -8.28 2.21 -6.76
C VAL A 55 -8.79 3.41 -5.98
N SER A 56 -9.58 3.13 -4.94
CA SER A 56 -10.03 4.18 -4.02
C SER A 56 -9.86 3.68 -2.59
N LEU A 57 -9.76 4.61 -1.65
CA LEU A 57 -9.57 4.29 -0.25
C LEU A 57 -10.92 4.12 0.46
N THR A 58 -10.99 3.14 1.37
CA THR A 58 -12.06 3.10 2.36
C THR A 58 -11.74 4.12 3.45
N SER A 59 -12.67 4.35 4.39
CA SER A 59 -12.40 5.22 5.54
C SER A 59 -11.20 4.72 6.35
N ALA A 60 -11.10 3.41 6.57
CA ALA A 60 -9.95 2.82 7.24
C ALA A 60 -8.68 3.02 6.40
N GLY A 61 -8.80 2.89 5.08
CA GLY A 61 -7.68 3.11 4.16
C GLY A 61 -7.12 4.52 4.23
N GLU A 62 -7.98 5.53 4.40
CA GLU A 62 -7.52 6.91 4.54
C GLU A 62 -6.66 7.10 5.77
N ILE A 63 -7.08 6.52 6.89
CA ILE A 63 -6.33 6.59 8.15
C ILE A 63 -4.98 5.89 8.00
N ILE A 64 -4.98 4.69 7.44
CA ILE A 64 -3.75 3.91 7.27
C ILE A 64 -2.82 4.57 6.25
N PHE A 65 -3.38 5.21 5.22
CA PHE A 65 -2.57 5.91 4.22
C PHE A 65 -1.77 7.05 4.84
N GLU A 66 -2.39 7.88 5.69
CA GLU A 66 -1.68 8.96 6.39
C GLU A 66 -0.60 8.40 7.32
N PHE A 67 -0.90 7.33 8.03
CA PHE A 67 0.07 6.64 8.88
C PHE A 67 1.23 6.11 8.03
N ALA A 68 0.93 5.51 6.89
CA ALA A 68 1.95 4.97 5.98
C ALA A 68 2.87 6.07 5.48
N GLU A 69 2.32 7.21 5.12
CA GLU A 69 3.12 8.34 4.65
C GLU A 69 4.15 8.76 5.68
N SER A 70 3.75 8.87 6.94
CA SER A 70 4.65 9.23 8.03
C SER A 70 5.69 8.15 8.30
N MET A 71 5.25 6.90 8.42
CA MET A 71 6.14 5.80 8.76
C MET A 71 7.17 5.51 7.67
N LEU A 72 6.72 5.53 6.41
CA LEU A 72 7.62 5.25 5.30
C LEU A 72 8.60 6.39 5.07
N SER A 73 8.21 7.63 5.34
CA SER A 73 9.13 8.78 5.28
C SER A 73 10.23 8.65 6.33
N ILE A 74 9.89 8.21 7.53
CA ILE A 74 10.88 7.99 8.59
C ILE A 74 11.86 6.90 8.17
N GLU A 75 11.35 5.77 7.66
CA GLU A 75 12.20 4.67 7.19
C GLU A 75 13.14 5.15 6.07
N ASP A 76 12.61 5.86 5.09
CA ASP A 76 13.40 6.36 3.97
C ASP A 76 14.49 7.33 4.44
N ASN A 77 14.18 8.21 5.39
CA ASN A 77 15.16 9.15 5.93
C ASN A 77 16.27 8.44 6.70
N LEU A 78 15.94 7.41 7.45
CA LEU A 78 16.95 6.62 8.17
C LEU A 78 17.87 5.88 7.21
N GLN A 79 17.36 5.41 6.09
CA GLN A 79 18.14 4.67 5.09
C GLN A 79 19.05 5.56 4.26
N LYS A 80 18.76 6.85 4.19
CA LYS A 80 19.58 7.81 3.43
C LYS A 80 20.91 8.13 4.10
N ASN A 81 21.06 7.79 5.34
CA ASN A 81 22.31 8.01 6.08
C ASN A 81 23.15 6.72 6.12
#